data_770c8cb5d16816893da703ad97dfd6ba
#
_entry.id   770c8cb5d16816893da703ad97dfd6ba
#
_cell.length_a   1.000
_cell.length_b   1.000
_cell.length_c   1.000
_cell.angle_alpha   90.00
_cell.angle_beta   90.00
_cell.angle_gamma   90.00
#
_symmetry.space_group_name_H-M   'P 1'
#
loop_
_entity.id
_entity.type
_entity.pdbx_description
1 polymer ?
#
loop_
_entity_poly.entity_id
_entity_poly.type
_entity_poly.pdbx_seq_one_letter_code
_entity_poly.pdbx_strand_id
1 'polypeptide(L)'
;GESAAQVAEIMHRLAGCPVAVFDRDHVVSVSGAAKKEWNARRVSPELEELMESRRQYFADSGQPHLLPAEGVDRSAVACMPIISAGDVTGAVAFLDDGKGMEISDSQKSLIQAASQFLGRQLEG
;
A
#
# COMPACT_ATOMS: atom_id res chain seq x y z
N GLY A 1 -11.91 2.11 -6.38
CA GLY A 1 -13.12 2.83 -6.13
C GLY A 1 -12.98 4.03 -5.23
N GLU A 2 -14.09 4.60 -4.92
CA GLU A 2 -14.15 5.82 -4.12
C GLU A 2 -13.55 5.64 -2.72
N SER A 3 -13.83 4.50 -2.08
CA SER A 3 -13.29 4.20 -0.74
C SER A 3 -11.77 4.13 -0.76
N ALA A 4 -11.19 3.54 -1.80
CA ALA A 4 -9.74 3.46 -1.92
C ALA A 4 -9.11 4.85 -2.02
N ALA A 5 -9.71 5.74 -2.81
CA ALA A 5 -9.23 7.11 -2.96
C ALA A 5 -9.32 7.89 -1.65
N GLN A 6 -10.43 7.74 -0.92
CA GLN A 6 -10.61 8.40 0.37
C GLN A 6 -9.61 7.90 1.40
N VAL A 7 -9.41 6.58 1.47
CA VAL A 7 -8.45 6.00 2.42
C VAL A 7 -7.03 6.45 2.09
N ALA A 8 -6.66 6.43 0.81
CA ALA A 8 -5.32 6.89 0.41
C ALA A 8 -5.08 8.34 0.83
N GLU A 9 -6.06 9.21 0.63
CA GLU A 9 -5.94 10.62 0.99
C GLU A 9 -5.85 10.83 2.50
N ILE A 10 -6.71 10.17 3.26
CA ILE A 10 -6.72 10.28 4.72
C ILE A 10 -5.41 9.72 5.31
N MET A 11 -4.99 8.55 4.83
CA MET A 11 -3.75 7.94 5.31
C MET A 11 -2.53 8.78 4.96
N HIS A 12 -2.51 9.38 3.77
CA HIS A 12 -1.42 10.29 3.39
C HIS A 12 -1.29 11.43 4.40
N ARG A 13 -2.41 12.04 4.79
CA ARG A 13 -2.38 13.13 5.76
C ARG A 13 -1.93 12.67 7.14
N LEU A 14 -2.43 11.52 7.61
CA LEU A 14 -2.13 11.04 8.95
C LEU A 14 -0.73 10.45 9.07
N ALA A 15 -0.30 9.69 8.08
CA ALA A 15 1.01 9.01 8.10
C ALA A 15 2.15 9.91 7.67
N GLY A 16 1.86 10.98 6.91
CA GLY A 16 2.88 11.91 6.45
C GLY A 16 3.74 11.37 5.30
N CYS A 17 3.29 10.33 4.61
CA CYS A 17 4.00 9.73 3.48
C CYS A 17 3.02 9.44 2.35
N PRO A 18 3.52 9.22 1.11
CA PRO A 18 2.64 8.83 0.01
C PRO A 18 2.01 7.46 0.27
N VAL A 19 0.80 7.27 -0.23
CA VAL A 19 0.02 6.05 -0.02
C VAL A 19 -0.53 5.56 -1.35
N ALA A 20 -0.42 4.26 -1.61
CA ALA A 20 -1.00 3.63 -2.78
C ALA A 20 -1.91 2.49 -2.34
N VAL A 21 -3.03 2.34 -3.03
CA VAL A 21 -3.98 1.24 -2.83
C VAL A 21 -4.05 0.45 -4.14
N PHE A 22 -4.01 -0.86 -4.02
CA PHE A 22 -3.97 -1.79 -5.16
C PHE A 22 -5.14 -2.76 -5.07
N ASP A 23 -5.68 -3.15 -6.22
CA ASP A 23 -6.40 -4.41 -6.30
C ASP A 23 -5.37 -5.53 -6.53
N ARG A 24 -5.80 -6.73 -6.91
CA ARG A 24 -4.84 -7.83 -7.10
C ARG A 24 -3.93 -7.61 -8.30
N ASP A 25 -4.30 -6.76 -9.23
CA ASP A 25 -3.61 -6.62 -10.51
C ASP A 25 -2.96 -5.25 -10.72
N HIS A 26 -3.58 -4.18 -10.25
CA HIS A 26 -3.18 -2.81 -10.60
C HIS A 26 -3.32 -1.83 -9.44
N VAL A 27 -2.66 -0.69 -9.61
CA VAL A 27 -2.88 0.48 -8.75
C VAL A 27 -4.31 0.97 -8.94
N VAL A 28 -5.04 1.13 -7.84
CA VAL A 28 -6.40 1.66 -7.82
C VAL A 28 -6.41 3.15 -7.47
N SER A 29 -5.58 3.55 -6.52
CA SER A 29 -5.50 4.94 -6.07
C SER A 29 -4.14 5.23 -5.48
N VAL A 30 -3.70 6.49 -5.61
CA VAL A 30 -2.47 6.96 -4.97
C VAL A 30 -2.70 8.38 -4.47
N SER A 31 -2.11 8.70 -3.33
CA SER A 31 -2.13 10.04 -2.76
C SER A 31 -0.73 10.42 -2.28
N GLY A 32 -0.31 11.65 -2.53
CA GLY A 32 1.01 12.13 -2.14
C GLY A 32 2.12 11.80 -3.11
N ALA A 33 1.80 11.24 -4.27
CA ALA A 33 2.75 10.95 -5.34
C ALA A 33 2.11 11.29 -6.68
N ALA A 34 2.91 11.32 -7.75
CA ALA A 34 2.46 11.73 -9.07
C ALA A 34 1.48 10.69 -9.65
N LYS A 35 0.22 11.06 -9.74
CA LYS A 35 -0.84 10.15 -10.23
C LYS A 35 -0.55 9.60 -11.63
N LYS A 36 0.01 10.42 -12.51
CA LYS A 36 0.36 9.98 -13.87
C LYS A 36 1.37 8.83 -13.88
N GLU A 37 2.32 8.86 -12.94
CA GLU A 37 3.34 7.84 -12.83
C GLU A 37 2.78 6.51 -12.35
N TRP A 38 1.78 6.55 -11.49
CA TRP A 38 1.21 5.37 -10.84
C TRP A 38 -0.03 4.81 -11.54
N ASN A 39 -0.71 5.64 -12.34
CA ASN A 39 -2.02 5.29 -12.89
C ASN A 39 -2.00 3.96 -13.65
N ALA A 40 -2.87 3.05 -13.24
CA ALA A 40 -3.08 1.74 -13.87
C ALA A 40 -1.82 0.87 -13.97
N ARG A 41 -0.76 1.17 -13.22
CA ARG A 41 0.43 0.32 -13.19
C ARG A 41 0.08 -1.03 -12.57
N ARG A 42 0.71 -2.08 -13.10
CA ARG A 42 0.50 -3.42 -12.56
C ARG A 42 1.24 -3.58 -11.24
N VAL A 43 0.69 -4.41 -10.37
CA VAL A 43 1.42 -4.82 -9.17
C VAL A 43 2.71 -5.52 -9.58
N SER A 44 3.77 -5.32 -8.78
CA SER A 44 5.03 -6.02 -9.02
C SER A 44 4.92 -7.49 -8.63
N PRO A 45 5.81 -8.35 -9.15
CA PRO A 45 5.88 -9.74 -8.68
C PRO A 45 6.09 -9.85 -7.17
N GLU A 46 6.85 -8.93 -6.58
CA GLU A 46 7.10 -8.90 -5.14
C GLU A 46 5.83 -8.64 -4.35
N LEU A 47 5.01 -7.68 -4.79
CA LEU A 47 3.74 -7.38 -4.14
C LEU A 47 2.74 -8.52 -4.36
N GLU A 48 2.71 -9.11 -5.54
CA GLU A 48 1.86 -10.26 -5.82
C GLU A 48 2.16 -11.42 -4.87
N GLU A 49 3.45 -11.71 -4.66
CA GLU A 49 3.85 -12.76 -3.72
C GLU A 49 3.44 -12.44 -2.28
N LEU A 50 3.59 -11.19 -1.89
CA LEU A 50 3.18 -10.73 -0.56
C LEU A 50 1.67 -10.95 -0.36
N MET A 51 0.87 -10.59 -1.34
CA MET A 51 -0.57 -10.79 -1.30
C MET A 51 -0.93 -12.29 -1.21
N GLU A 52 -0.31 -13.12 -2.04
CA GLU A 52 -0.56 -14.56 -2.05
C GLU A 52 -0.20 -15.23 -0.72
N SER A 53 0.90 -14.80 -0.11
CA SER A 53 1.35 -15.34 1.17
C SER A 53 0.68 -14.67 2.37
N ARG A 54 -0.12 -13.64 2.14
CA ARG A 54 -0.86 -12.88 3.17
C ARG A 54 0.05 -12.31 4.23
N ARG A 55 1.28 -11.92 3.84
CA ARG A 55 2.26 -11.35 4.76
C ARG A 55 2.13 -9.84 4.80
N GLN A 56 2.52 -9.26 5.92
CA GLN A 56 2.77 -7.82 6.01
C GLN A 56 4.25 -7.55 5.80
N TYR A 57 4.57 -6.35 5.32
CA TYR A 57 5.93 -5.92 5.11
C TYR A 57 6.15 -4.58 5.80
N PHE A 58 7.21 -4.49 6.57
CA PHE A 58 7.70 -3.23 7.13
C PHE A 58 9.19 -3.13 6.81
N ALA A 59 9.58 -2.03 6.17
CA ALA A 59 10.97 -1.83 5.80
C ALA A 59 11.84 -1.74 7.05
N ASP A 60 13.00 -2.40 6.97
CA ASP A 60 13.98 -2.37 8.03
C ASP A 60 15.32 -2.00 7.41
N SER A 61 16.19 -1.34 8.19
CA SER A 61 17.50 -0.93 7.69
C SER A 61 18.31 -2.17 7.29
N GLY A 62 18.87 -2.14 6.09
CA GLY A 62 19.68 -3.23 5.57
C GLY A 62 18.92 -4.29 4.81
N GLN A 63 17.60 -4.20 4.71
CA GLN A 63 16.82 -5.13 3.90
C GLN A 63 16.58 -4.56 2.49
N PRO A 64 16.38 -5.45 1.49
CA PRO A 64 15.99 -5.00 0.15
C PRO A 64 14.69 -4.20 0.20
N HIS A 65 14.60 -3.15 -0.61
CA HIS A 65 13.38 -2.36 -0.71
C HIS A 65 12.38 -3.07 -1.61
N LEU A 66 11.12 -3.10 -1.19
CA LEU A 66 10.03 -3.64 -1.98
C LEU A 66 9.50 -2.58 -2.92
N LEU A 67 9.57 -2.82 -4.22
CA LEU A 67 8.94 -1.96 -5.24
C LEU A 67 7.55 -2.51 -5.52
N PRO A 68 6.48 -1.78 -5.15
CA PRO A 68 5.14 -2.38 -5.23
C PRO A 68 4.51 -2.38 -6.61
N ALA A 69 4.95 -1.51 -7.52
CA ALA A 69 4.36 -1.39 -8.85
C ALA A 69 5.41 -1.54 -9.94
N GLU A 70 5.06 -2.26 -11.01
CA GLU A 70 5.93 -2.39 -12.16
C GLU A 70 6.15 -1.03 -12.84
N GLY A 71 7.40 -0.74 -13.18
CA GLY A 71 7.76 0.46 -13.90
C GLY A 71 7.82 1.73 -13.06
N VAL A 72 7.60 1.63 -11.75
CA VAL A 72 7.71 2.76 -10.83
C VAL A 72 8.84 2.50 -9.85
N ASP A 73 9.86 3.34 -9.89
CA ASP A 73 11.04 3.21 -9.03
C ASP A 73 10.82 3.94 -7.69
N ARG A 74 9.82 3.50 -6.96
CA ARG A 74 9.49 4.02 -5.65
C ARG A 74 9.21 2.84 -4.71
N SER A 75 10.01 2.70 -3.66
CA SER A 75 9.85 1.59 -2.73
C SER A 75 8.76 1.87 -1.70
N ALA A 76 8.19 0.79 -1.20
CA ALA A 76 7.27 0.82 -0.07
C ALA A 76 8.07 0.72 1.22
N VAL A 77 7.62 1.44 2.25
CA VAL A 77 8.12 1.29 3.62
C VAL A 77 7.21 0.40 4.45
N ALA A 78 5.98 0.19 3.98
CA ALA A 78 5.04 -0.74 4.59
C ALA A 78 4.06 -1.22 3.53
N CYS A 79 3.67 -2.49 3.61
CA CYS A 79 2.61 -3.06 2.79
C CYS A 79 1.76 -4.00 3.64
N MET A 80 0.45 -3.94 3.43
CA MET A 80 -0.51 -4.83 4.08
C MET A 80 -1.46 -5.38 3.04
N PRO A 81 -1.70 -6.69 3.00
CA PRO A 81 -2.77 -7.22 2.16
C PRO A 81 -4.13 -6.79 2.68
N ILE A 82 -5.06 -6.59 1.78
CA ILE A 82 -6.47 -6.33 2.11
C ILE A 82 -7.21 -7.64 1.99
N ILE A 83 -7.82 -8.07 3.09
CA ILE A 83 -8.53 -9.35 3.14
C ILE A 83 -10.01 -9.06 3.38
N SER A 84 -10.86 -9.59 2.52
CA SER A 84 -12.30 -9.41 2.57
C SER A 84 -12.96 -10.78 2.49
N ALA A 85 -13.77 -11.13 3.49
CA ALA A 85 -14.45 -12.42 3.56
C ALA A 85 -13.49 -13.61 3.35
N GLY A 86 -12.29 -13.52 3.90
CA GLY A 86 -11.28 -14.57 3.81
C GLY A 86 -10.40 -14.57 2.57
N ASP A 87 -10.69 -13.71 1.58
CA ASP A 87 -9.93 -13.63 0.34
C ASP A 87 -9.11 -12.35 0.26
N VAL A 88 -7.91 -12.46 -0.30
CA VAL A 88 -7.09 -11.28 -0.58
C VAL A 88 -7.66 -10.58 -1.80
N THR A 89 -7.99 -9.30 -1.64
CA THR A 89 -8.59 -8.48 -2.71
C THR A 89 -7.66 -7.39 -3.20
N GLY A 90 -6.57 -7.14 -2.50
CA GLY A 90 -5.61 -6.11 -2.87
C GLY A 90 -4.61 -5.87 -1.77
N ALA A 91 -4.03 -4.68 -1.76
CA ALA A 91 -3.05 -4.27 -0.77
C ALA A 91 -3.07 -2.75 -0.60
N VAL A 92 -2.57 -2.31 0.54
CA VAL A 92 -2.27 -0.90 0.79
C VAL A 92 -0.77 -0.79 1.06
N ALA A 93 -0.14 0.26 0.52
CA ALA A 93 1.29 0.49 0.70
C ALA A 93 1.53 1.94 1.13
N PHE A 94 2.39 2.11 2.12
CA PHE A 94 3.00 3.40 2.43
C PHE A 94 4.33 3.46 1.71
N LEU A 95 4.56 4.55 0.99
CA LEU A 95 5.71 4.68 0.10
C LEU A 95 6.80 5.53 0.74
N ASP A 96 8.06 5.24 0.39
CA ASP A 96 9.19 6.04 0.80
C ASP A 96 9.00 7.47 0.26
N ASP A 97 9.25 8.47 1.10
CA ASP A 97 9.15 9.87 0.72
C ASP A 97 10.39 10.38 -0.05
N GLY A 98 11.36 9.51 -0.29
CA GLY A 98 12.62 9.87 -0.95
C GLY A 98 13.67 10.42 0.01
N LYS A 99 13.39 10.43 1.31
CA LYS A 99 14.28 10.99 2.33
C LYS A 99 14.84 9.94 3.29
N GLY A 100 14.69 8.66 2.94
CA GLY A 100 15.18 7.57 3.77
C GLY A 100 14.37 7.39 5.05
N MET A 101 13.06 7.55 4.98
CA MET A 101 12.21 7.44 6.16
C MET A 101 12.22 6.05 6.76
N GLU A 102 12.05 5.98 8.06
CA GLU A 102 11.85 4.74 8.79
C GLU A 102 10.38 4.66 9.19
N ILE A 103 9.82 3.45 9.19
CA ILE A 103 8.43 3.25 9.59
C ILE A 103 8.31 3.40 11.11
N SER A 104 7.37 4.22 11.55
CA SER A 104 7.09 4.41 12.98
C SER A 104 6.01 3.44 13.46
N ASP A 105 5.89 3.26 14.77
CA ASP A 105 4.83 2.45 15.35
C ASP A 105 3.45 3.02 15.01
N SER A 106 3.33 4.34 14.99
CA SER A 106 2.11 5.02 14.58
C SER A 106 1.73 4.67 13.15
N GLN A 107 2.70 4.70 12.23
CA GLN A 107 2.47 4.35 10.83
C GLN A 107 2.09 2.87 10.67
N LYS A 108 2.69 1.98 11.45
CA LYS A 108 2.31 0.56 11.44
C LYS A 108 0.84 0.38 11.83
N SER A 109 0.41 1.07 12.88
CA SER A 109 -1.00 1.02 13.30
C SER A 109 -1.93 1.59 12.25
N LEU A 110 -1.52 2.69 11.60
CA LEU A 110 -2.33 3.31 10.55
C LEU A 110 -2.52 2.40 9.35
N ILE A 111 -1.47 1.75 8.88
CA ILE A 111 -1.60 0.88 7.71
C ILE A 111 -2.45 -0.36 8.03
N GLN A 112 -2.35 -0.88 9.24
CA GLN A 112 -3.20 -1.98 9.69
C GLN A 112 -4.68 -1.56 9.71
N ALA A 113 -4.96 -0.37 10.23
CA ALA A 113 -6.32 0.17 10.24
C ALA A 113 -6.85 0.37 8.82
N ALA A 114 -6.02 0.90 7.92
CA ALA A 114 -6.41 1.11 6.53
C ALA A 114 -6.77 -0.19 5.83
N SER A 115 -5.96 -1.24 6.00
CA SER A 115 -6.22 -2.53 5.38
C SER A 115 -7.50 -3.17 5.92
N GLN A 116 -7.74 -3.07 7.22
CA GLN A 116 -8.96 -3.60 7.82
C GLN A 116 -10.20 -2.86 7.35
N PHE A 117 -10.13 -1.54 7.29
CA PHE A 117 -11.25 -0.73 6.81
C PHE A 117 -11.60 -1.09 5.37
N LEU A 118 -10.60 -1.17 4.49
CA LEU A 118 -10.81 -1.50 3.09
C LEU A 118 -11.36 -2.92 2.92
N GLY A 119 -10.89 -3.86 3.73
CA GLY A 119 -11.42 -5.22 3.71
C GLY A 119 -12.89 -5.28 4.07
N ARG A 120 -13.31 -4.52 5.07
CA ARG A 120 -14.71 -4.47 5.50
C ARG A 120 -15.61 -3.77 4.49
N GLN A 121 -15.11 -2.77 3.79
CA GLN A 121 -15.89 -2.06 2.76
C GLN A 121 -16.36 -3.00 1.66
N LEU A 122 -15.57 -4.02 1.34
CA LEU A 122 -15.90 -4.98 0.30
C LEU A 122 -16.86 -6.07 0.78
N GLU A 123 -17.00 -6.26 2.09
CA GLU A 123 -17.88 -7.25 2.67
C GLU A 123 -19.32 -6.76 2.81
N GLY A 124 -19.48 -5.47 2.88
CA GLY A 124 -20.74 -4.87 3.16
C GLY A 124 -21.40 -4.13 2.06
#